data_f14e6e34204a6278d8c0854f79706a99
#
_entry.id   f14e6e34204a6278d8c0854f79706a99
#
_cell.length_a   1.000
_cell.length_b   1.000
_cell.length_c   1.000
_cell.angle_alpha   90.00
_cell.angle_beta   90.00
_cell.angle_gamma   90.00
#
_symmetry.space_group_name_H-M   'P 1'
#
loop_
_entity.id
_entity.type
_entity.pdbx_description
1 polymer ?
#
loop_
_entity_poly.entity_id
_entity_poly.type
_entity_poly.pdbx_seq_one_letter_code
_entity_poly.pdbx_strand_id
1 'polypeptide(L)'
;MAMQPIAPYAMPPLDDEITNRVAWRLDPDRAALLIHDMQNYFLTAYQLDRDPAATMIDNIVRLRDRCHELGIPVIYSMQPGDQHPDRRGLLADFWGTGMSDGPDTEVIAALTPREQDIQVTKWRYSAFQRTDLRQLLGYRNRDQLVVTGVYAHMGCMLSAAEAFMNDIHPFLAHDAVADFSREEHLIASKYTARRCGMVLGTDEMLSQLQPSVVTSGA
;
A
#
# COMPACT_ATOMS: atom_id res chain seq x y z
N MET A 1 -3.23 -19.33 12.87
CA MET A 1 -4.61 -19.61 12.32
C MET A 1 -4.55 -19.26 10.85
N ALA A 2 -4.94 -20.17 9.94
CA ALA A 2 -4.94 -19.85 8.52
C ALA A 2 -5.95 -18.73 8.23
N MET A 3 -5.60 -17.85 7.30
CA MET A 3 -6.51 -16.79 6.82
C MET A 3 -7.77 -17.44 6.21
N GLN A 4 -8.93 -16.86 6.48
CA GLN A 4 -10.16 -17.36 5.87
C GLN A 4 -10.20 -16.99 4.38
N PRO A 5 -10.70 -17.89 3.50
CA PRO A 5 -10.82 -17.57 2.09
C PRO A 5 -11.68 -16.33 1.85
N ILE A 6 -11.20 -15.45 0.99
CA ILE A 6 -11.90 -14.24 0.57
C ILE A 6 -12.66 -14.55 -0.73
N ALA A 7 -13.97 -14.31 -0.70
CA ALA A 7 -14.77 -14.47 -1.90
C ALA A 7 -14.38 -13.43 -2.95
N PRO A 8 -14.17 -13.81 -4.22
CA PRO A 8 -13.91 -12.85 -5.30
C PRO A 8 -15.04 -11.82 -5.39
N TYR A 9 -14.65 -10.56 -5.60
CA TYR A 9 -15.57 -9.46 -5.91
C TYR A 9 -14.97 -8.60 -7.02
N ALA A 10 -15.82 -8.04 -7.87
CA ALA A 10 -15.35 -7.16 -8.94
C ALA A 10 -14.64 -5.94 -8.35
N MET A 11 -13.50 -5.54 -8.92
CA MET A 11 -12.81 -4.31 -8.53
C MET A 11 -13.81 -3.16 -8.54
N PRO A 12 -14.04 -2.45 -7.42
CA PRO A 12 -15.01 -1.36 -7.41
C PRO A 12 -14.58 -0.24 -8.35
N PRO A 13 -15.50 0.37 -9.10
CA PRO A 13 -15.16 1.56 -9.88
C PRO A 13 -14.87 2.74 -8.95
N LEU A 14 -14.01 3.64 -9.40
CA LEU A 14 -13.84 4.96 -8.78
C LEU A 14 -14.96 5.86 -9.30
N ASP A 15 -16.05 5.95 -8.54
CA ASP A 15 -17.27 6.65 -8.90
C ASP A 15 -17.56 7.84 -7.98
N ASP A 16 -18.70 8.51 -8.18
CA ASP A 16 -19.11 9.70 -7.44
C ASP A 16 -19.26 9.48 -5.92
N GLU A 17 -19.31 8.24 -5.46
CA GLU A 17 -19.34 7.92 -4.03
C GLU A 17 -17.98 8.18 -3.36
N ILE A 18 -16.89 8.20 -4.14
CA ILE A 18 -15.51 8.44 -3.68
C ILE A 18 -15.09 9.84 -4.15
N THR A 19 -15.56 10.85 -3.46
CA THR A 19 -15.23 12.25 -3.77
C THR A 19 -14.07 12.74 -2.94
N ASN A 20 -12.96 13.08 -3.60
CA ASN A 20 -11.80 13.69 -2.96
C ASN A 20 -12.12 15.09 -2.43
N ARG A 21 -11.72 15.36 -1.20
CA ARG A 21 -11.91 16.65 -0.55
C ARG A 21 -10.85 17.68 -0.93
N VAL A 22 -9.69 17.21 -1.39
CA VAL A 22 -8.53 18.02 -1.81
C VAL A 22 -8.20 17.73 -3.26
N ALA A 23 -7.41 18.59 -3.88
CA ALA A 23 -6.99 18.46 -5.28
C ALA A 23 -5.45 18.37 -5.39
N TRP A 24 -4.84 17.52 -4.55
CA TRP A 24 -3.40 17.29 -4.61
C TRP A 24 -3.02 16.54 -5.88
N ARG A 25 -1.80 16.76 -6.32
CA ARG A 25 -1.24 16.05 -7.47
C ARG A 25 0.02 15.33 -7.06
N LEU A 26 0.25 14.14 -7.64
CA LEU A 26 1.51 13.43 -7.49
C LEU A 26 2.64 14.17 -8.19
N ASP A 27 3.76 14.26 -7.50
CA ASP A 27 5.00 14.83 -7.98
C ASP A 27 6.10 13.76 -7.88
N PRO A 28 6.74 13.34 -8.98
CA PRO A 28 7.77 12.32 -8.97
C PRO A 28 8.95 12.64 -8.02
N ASP A 29 9.27 13.92 -7.84
CA ASP A 29 10.37 14.34 -6.98
C ASP A 29 10.02 14.30 -5.49
N ARG A 30 8.73 14.18 -5.16
CA ARG A 30 8.19 14.13 -3.81
C ARG A 30 7.63 12.76 -3.41
N ALA A 31 7.26 11.94 -4.40
CA ALA A 31 6.57 10.69 -4.19
C ALA A 31 7.47 9.55 -3.68
N ALA A 32 6.90 8.64 -2.90
CA ALA A 32 7.38 7.30 -2.64
C ALA A 32 6.20 6.32 -2.79
N LEU A 33 6.47 5.08 -3.20
CA LEU A 33 5.47 4.01 -3.30
C LEU A 33 5.60 3.08 -2.09
N LEU A 34 4.49 2.85 -1.39
CA LEU A 34 4.37 1.82 -0.36
C LEU A 34 3.59 0.63 -0.92
N ILE A 35 4.24 -0.54 -0.98
CA ILE A 35 3.64 -1.82 -1.27
C ILE A 35 3.43 -2.54 0.07
N HIS A 36 2.18 -2.55 0.54
CA HIS A 36 1.82 -2.93 1.89
C HIS A 36 1.43 -4.42 1.97
N ASP A 37 2.19 -5.20 2.75
CA ASP A 37 1.90 -6.58 3.16
C ASP A 37 1.54 -7.55 2.01
N MET A 38 2.20 -7.41 0.85
CA MET A 38 2.00 -8.29 -0.30
C MET A 38 2.74 -9.63 -0.15
N GLN A 39 2.66 -10.22 1.06
CA GLN A 39 3.28 -11.48 1.44
C GLN A 39 2.34 -12.67 1.15
N ASN A 40 2.92 -13.84 0.88
CA ASN A 40 2.18 -15.07 0.56
C ASN A 40 1.10 -15.36 1.60
N TYR A 41 1.39 -15.20 2.89
CA TYR A 41 0.43 -15.43 3.99
C TYR A 41 -0.89 -14.69 3.78
N PHE A 42 -0.84 -13.40 3.43
CA PHE A 42 -2.05 -12.59 3.24
C PHE A 42 -2.74 -12.89 1.92
N LEU A 43 -1.95 -13.21 0.90
CA LEU A 43 -2.45 -13.44 -0.46
C LEU A 43 -3.04 -14.83 -0.66
N THR A 44 -2.69 -15.82 0.18
CA THR A 44 -3.31 -17.16 0.14
C THR A 44 -4.81 -17.16 0.40
N ALA A 45 -5.35 -16.08 1.01
CA ALA A 45 -6.78 -15.91 1.21
C ALA A 45 -7.55 -15.60 -0.10
N TYR A 46 -6.86 -15.09 -1.13
CA TYR A 46 -7.46 -14.69 -2.41
C TYR A 46 -7.31 -15.77 -3.48
N GLN A 47 -8.18 -15.70 -4.48
CA GLN A 47 -7.97 -16.33 -5.78
C GLN A 47 -7.20 -15.34 -6.65
N LEU A 48 -5.89 -15.56 -6.84
CA LEU A 48 -4.98 -14.57 -7.44
C LEU A 48 -5.24 -14.32 -8.94
N ASP A 49 -5.96 -15.22 -9.60
CA ASP A 49 -6.38 -15.12 -11.00
C ASP A 49 -7.74 -14.40 -11.18
N ARG A 50 -8.32 -13.92 -10.10
CA ARG A 50 -9.63 -13.24 -10.09
C ARG A 50 -9.57 -11.90 -9.34
N ASP A 51 -10.51 -11.03 -9.68
CA ASP A 51 -10.72 -9.79 -8.95
C ASP A 51 -11.18 -10.03 -7.49
N PRO A 52 -10.73 -9.16 -6.59
CA PRO A 52 -9.93 -7.95 -6.83
C PRO A 52 -8.41 -8.19 -6.92
N ALA A 53 -7.94 -9.41 -6.60
CA ALA A 53 -6.51 -9.69 -6.47
C ALA A 53 -5.76 -9.55 -7.80
N ALA A 54 -6.32 -10.06 -8.90
CA ALA A 54 -5.69 -9.96 -10.22
C ALA A 54 -5.44 -8.51 -10.62
N THR A 55 -6.48 -7.68 -10.62
CA THR A 55 -6.38 -6.25 -10.96
C THR A 55 -5.44 -5.52 -10.00
N MET A 56 -5.53 -5.75 -8.69
CA MET A 56 -4.65 -5.14 -7.71
C MET A 56 -3.17 -5.45 -7.99
N ILE A 57 -2.83 -6.72 -8.21
CA ILE A 57 -1.44 -7.14 -8.46
C ILE A 57 -0.90 -6.51 -9.74
N ASP A 58 -1.66 -6.55 -10.83
CA ASP A 58 -1.27 -5.95 -12.10
C ASP A 58 -1.02 -4.45 -11.97
N ASN A 59 -1.88 -3.74 -11.25
CA ASN A 59 -1.76 -2.31 -11.03
C ASN A 59 -0.57 -1.96 -10.11
N ILE A 60 -0.29 -2.76 -9.07
CA ILE A 60 0.91 -2.57 -8.25
C ILE A 60 2.17 -2.76 -9.09
N VAL A 61 2.22 -3.77 -9.96
CA VAL A 61 3.35 -3.99 -10.88
C VAL A 61 3.57 -2.77 -11.77
N ARG A 62 2.51 -2.23 -12.38
CA ARG A 62 2.58 -1.02 -13.24
C ARG A 62 3.11 0.20 -12.47
N LEU A 63 2.58 0.45 -11.27
CA LEU A 63 3.03 1.56 -10.42
C LEU A 63 4.49 1.38 -9.98
N ARG A 64 4.88 0.16 -9.54
CA ARG A 64 6.24 -0.17 -9.14
C ARG A 64 7.22 0.05 -10.28
N ASP A 65 6.93 -0.49 -11.45
CA ASP A 65 7.83 -0.39 -12.61
C ASP A 65 7.98 1.08 -13.04
N ARG A 66 6.89 1.85 -13.00
CA ARG A 66 6.97 3.30 -13.26
C ARG A 66 7.79 4.05 -12.21
N CYS A 67 7.66 3.70 -10.93
CA CYS A 67 8.48 4.28 -9.88
C CYS A 67 9.97 3.96 -10.09
N HIS A 68 10.31 2.73 -10.47
CA HIS A 68 11.69 2.36 -10.79
C HIS A 68 12.26 3.16 -11.97
N GLU A 69 11.49 3.34 -13.05
CA GLU A 69 11.89 4.16 -14.20
C GLU A 69 12.23 5.60 -13.83
N LEU A 70 11.49 6.16 -12.87
CA LEU A 70 11.65 7.55 -12.41
C LEU A 70 12.58 7.70 -11.20
N GLY A 71 13.16 6.62 -10.68
CA GLY A 71 13.98 6.66 -9.46
C GLY A 71 13.19 7.02 -8.20
N ILE A 72 11.88 6.82 -8.22
CA ILE A 72 11.01 7.00 -7.05
C ILE A 72 11.23 5.84 -6.08
N PRO A 73 11.46 6.07 -4.78
CA PRO A 73 11.65 5.01 -3.81
C PRO A 73 10.46 4.07 -3.74
N VAL A 74 10.70 2.76 -3.85
CA VAL A 74 9.72 1.71 -3.63
C VAL A 74 9.99 1.06 -2.28
N ILE A 75 8.97 1.03 -1.42
CA ILE A 75 9.06 0.59 -0.03
C ILE A 75 8.08 -0.56 0.17
N TYR A 76 8.58 -1.68 0.65
CA TYR A 76 7.77 -2.83 1.04
C TYR A 76 7.62 -2.86 2.55
N SER A 77 6.39 -2.86 3.06
CA SER A 77 6.15 -3.18 4.45
C SER A 77 5.83 -4.67 4.58
N MET A 78 6.53 -5.36 5.47
CA MET A 78 6.39 -6.79 5.64
C MET A 78 6.36 -7.17 7.12
N GLN A 79 5.43 -8.03 7.51
CA GLN A 79 5.41 -8.59 8.86
C GLN A 79 6.42 -9.76 8.95
N PRO A 80 7.20 -9.85 10.04
CA PRO A 80 8.06 -11.01 10.29
C PRO A 80 7.20 -12.21 10.74
N GLY A 81 7.67 -13.41 10.45
CA GLY A 81 7.12 -14.63 11.01
C GLY A 81 7.51 -14.83 12.48
N ASP A 82 6.95 -15.85 13.11
CA ASP A 82 7.26 -16.32 14.46
C ASP A 82 7.46 -15.19 15.49
N GLN A 83 6.57 -14.18 15.43
CA GLN A 83 6.67 -13.01 16.31
C GLN A 83 6.56 -13.41 17.77
N HIS A 84 7.53 -12.97 18.57
CA HIS A 84 7.45 -13.13 20.03
C HIS A 84 6.15 -12.50 20.57
N PRO A 85 5.45 -13.13 21.54
CA PRO A 85 4.17 -12.63 22.07
C PRO A 85 4.19 -11.16 22.48
N ASP A 86 5.28 -10.68 23.12
CA ASP A 86 5.43 -9.28 23.55
C ASP A 86 5.50 -8.30 22.34
N ARG A 87 6.01 -8.77 21.20
CA ARG A 87 6.03 -7.99 19.94
C ARG A 87 4.69 -8.01 19.24
N ARG A 88 4.03 -9.18 19.25
CA ARG A 88 2.70 -9.38 18.66
C ARG A 88 1.65 -8.54 19.39
N GLY A 89 1.66 -8.55 20.72
CA GLY A 89 0.75 -7.76 21.55
C GLY A 89 -0.71 -8.05 21.23
N LEU A 90 -1.57 -7.01 21.23
CA LEU A 90 -3.02 -7.13 20.98
C LEU A 90 -3.39 -7.75 19.64
N LEU A 91 -2.49 -7.79 18.66
CA LEU A 91 -2.75 -8.52 17.42
C LEU A 91 -2.96 -10.01 17.64
N ALA A 92 -2.44 -10.57 18.77
CA ALA A 92 -2.65 -11.97 19.11
C ALA A 92 -4.10 -12.27 19.45
N ASP A 93 -4.83 -11.33 20.06
CA ASP A 93 -6.22 -11.50 20.47
C ASP A 93 -7.16 -11.59 19.25
N PHE A 94 -6.85 -10.83 18.18
CA PHE A 94 -7.65 -10.77 16.95
C PHE A 94 -7.21 -11.80 15.91
N TRP A 95 -5.91 -12.02 15.76
CA TRP A 95 -5.32 -12.73 14.62
C TRP A 95 -4.41 -13.90 15.03
N GLY A 96 -4.39 -14.26 16.31
CA GLY A 96 -3.53 -15.32 16.82
C GLY A 96 -2.03 -15.01 16.68
N THR A 97 -1.22 -16.04 16.61
CA THR A 97 0.25 -15.95 16.56
C THR A 97 0.79 -15.26 15.30
N GLY A 98 -0.01 -15.17 14.26
CA GLY A 98 0.43 -14.66 12.95
C GLY A 98 1.00 -15.76 12.06
N MET A 99 1.84 -15.37 11.09
CA MET A 99 2.51 -16.27 10.18
C MET A 99 3.77 -16.87 10.79
N SER A 100 4.17 -18.04 10.30
CA SER A 100 5.48 -18.64 10.60
C SER A 100 6.55 -18.11 9.66
N ASP A 101 7.82 -18.20 10.07
CA ASP A 101 8.94 -17.91 9.17
C ASP A 101 8.98 -18.91 8.00
N GLY A 102 9.47 -18.44 6.86
CA GLY A 102 9.59 -19.23 5.65
C GLY A 102 8.75 -18.67 4.49
N PRO A 103 8.17 -19.52 3.62
CA PRO A 103 7.47 -19.08 2.40
C PRO A 103 6.32 -18.10 2.66
N ASP A 104 5.68 -18.18 3.83
CA ASP A 104 4.59 -17.28 4.23
C ASP A 104 5.03 -15.82 4.35
N THR A 105 6.27 -15.58 4.78
CA THR A 105 6.82 -14.23 4.95
C THR A 105 7.32 -13.63 3.64
N GLU A 106 7.50 -14.42 2.59
CA GLU A 106 7.97 -13.93 1.31
C GLU A 106 6.90 -13.11 0.59
N VAL A 107 7.34 -12.09 -0.13
CA VAL A 107 6.48 -11.33 -1.05
C VAL A 107 6.12 -12.22 -2.24
N ILE A 108 4.88 -12.12 -2.73
CA ILE A 108 4.43 -12.90 -3.90
C ILE A 108 5.38 -12.71 -5.10
N ALA A 109 5.55 -13.75 -5.92
CA ALA A 109 6.54 -13.78 -7.00
C ALA A 109 6.42 -12.59 -7.98
N ALA A 110 5.20 -12.16 -8.31
CA ALA A 110 4.97 -11.02 -9.21
C ALA A 110 5.52 -9.68 -8.68
N LEU A 111 5.68 -9.57 -7.37
CA LEU A 111 6.11 -8.35 -6.67
C LEU A 111 7.42 -8.53 -5.91
N THR A 112 8.21 -9.57 -6.18
CA THR A 112 9.50 -9.77 -5.52
C THR A 112 10.32 -8.47 -5.50
N PRO A 113 10.75 -8.00 -4.30
CA PRO A 113 11.55 -6.78 -4.17
C PRO A 113 12.84 -6.86 -4.97
N ARG A 114 13.24 -5.75 -5.59
CA ARG A 114 14.55 -5.61 -6.27
C ARG A 114 15.60 -5.11 -5.28
N GLU A 115 16.87 -5.21 -5.63
CA GLU A 115 18.00 -4.83 -4.76
C GLU A 115 17.91 -3.37 -4.25
N GLN A 116 17.39 -2.47 -5.09
CA GLN A 116 17.22 -1.05 -4.73
C GLN A 116 15.99 -0.77 -3.84
N ASP A 117 15.08 -1.73 -3.68
CA ASP A 117 13.85 -1.54 -2.93
C ASP A 117 14.10 -1.57 -1.42
N ILE A 118 13.31 -0.79 -0.71
CA ILE A 118 13.43 -0.63 0.73
C ILE A 118 12.46 -1.59 1.42
N GLN A 119 12.95 -2.36 2.37
CA GLN A 119 12.12 -3.27 3.16
C GLN A 119 12.00 -2.74 4.58
N VAL A 120 10.76 -2.57 5.05
CA VAL A 120 10.43 -2.09 6.39
C VAL A 120 9.71 -3.20 7.17
N THR A 121 10.28 -3.61 8.30
CA THR A 121 9.65 -4.59 9.19
C THR A 121 8.48 -3.96 9.92
N LYS A 122 7.28 -4.47 9.64
CA LYS A 122 6.02 -3.94 10.15
C LYS A 122 5.52 -4.74 11.37
N TRP A 123 5.04 -4.03 12.39
CA TRP A 123 4.60 -4.61 13.67
C TRP A 123 3.13 -4.34 13.99
N ARG A 124 2.48 -3.42 13.29
CA ARG A 124 1.08 -3.00 13.53
C ARG A 124 0.37 -2.79 12.20
N TYR A 125 -0.89 -2.41 12.22
CA TYR A 125 -1.64 -2.16 10.98
C TYR A 125 -0.98 -1.08 10.13
N SER A 126 -0.73 0.08 10.70
CA SER A 126 -0.02 1.13 9.99
C SER A 126 1.47 0.80 9.82
N ALA A 127 1.99 1.08 8.62
CA ALA A 127 3.39 0.91 8.29
C ALA A 127 4.32 1.88 9.04
N PHE A 128 3.79 2.92 9.67
CA PHE A 128 4.56 3.88 10.47
C PHE A 128 4.77 3.42 11.92
N GLN A 129 3.90 2.53 12.42
CA GLN A 129 3.94 2.17 13.84
C GLN A 129 5.10 1.24 14.17
N ARG A 130 6.02 1.71 15.03
CA ARG A 130 7.24 1.00 15.47
C ARG A 130 8.18 0.66 14.32
N THR A 131 8.22 1.53 13.31
CA THR A 131 9.13 1.45 12.16
C THR A 131 9.88 2.77 12.00
N ASP A 132 10.84 2.80 11.12
CA ASP A 132 11.58 3.99 10.72
C ASP A 132 11.06 4.63 9.41
N LEU A 133 9.87 4.25 8.94
CA LEU A 133 9.31 4.71 7.66
C LEU A 133 9.26 6.25 7.56
N ARG A 134 8.85 6.94 8.64
CA ARG A 134 8.84 8.40 8.66
C ARG A 134 10.23 9.01 8.43
N GLN A 135 11.24 8.46 9.10
CA GLN A 135 12.62 8.90 8.99
C GLN A 135 13.17 8.61 7.59
N LEU A 136 12.88 7.43 7.03
CA LEU A 136 13.27 7.04 5.67
C LEU A 136 12.72 8.01 4.62
N LEU A 137 11.45 8.38 4.72
CA LEU A 137 10.83 9.36 3.84
C LEU A 137 11.51 10.74 3.99
N GLY A 138 11.74 11.18 5.22
CA GLY A 138 12.42 12.45 5.50
C GLY A 138 13.85 12.51 4.95
N TYR A 139 14.65 11.47 5.15
CA TYR A 139 16.03 11.41 4.61
C TYR A 139 16.10 11.43 3.09
N ARG A 140 15.03 11.03 2.43
CA ARG A 140 14.91 11.00 0.97
C ARG A 140 14.15 12.20 0.40
N ASN A 141 13.79 13.17 1.25
CA ASN A 141 12.96 14.33 0.89
C ASN A 141 11.65 13.93 0.21
N ARG A 142 10.98 12.90 0.74
CA ARG A 142 9.70 12.40 0.23
C ARG A 142 8.58 12.72 1.21
N ASP A 143 7.63 13.52 0.76
CA ASP A 143 6.46 13.96 1.54
C ASP A 143 5.13 13.63 0.84
N GLN A 144 5.17 12.77 -0.17
CA GLN A 144 4.01 12.15 -0.80
C GLN A 144 4.16 10.63 -0.73
N LEU A 145 3.11 9.93 -0.33
CA LEU A 145 3.10 8.47 -0.19
C LEU A 145 1.96 7.85 -0.98
N VAL A 146 2.29 7.14 -2.06
CA VAL A 146 1.33 6.28 -2.76
C VAL A 146 1.20 4.98 -1.97
N VAL A 147 -0.02 4.62 -1.59
CA VAL A 147 -0.32 3.44 -0.76
C VAL A 147 -1.05 2.39 -1.59
N THR A 148 -0.49 1.18 -1.62
CA THR A 148 -1.02 0.00 -2.34
C THR A 148 -0.98 -1.25 -1.46
N GLY A 149 -1.62 -2.35 -1.86
CA GLY A 149 -1.54 -3.65 -1.21
C GLY A 149 -2.74 -4.02 -0.36
N VAL A 150 -2.52 -4.80 0.71
CA VAL A 150 -3.58 -5.37 1.54
C VAL A 150 -3.38 -5.10 3.05
N TYR A 151 -4.44 -5.05 3.87
CA TYR A 151 -5.85 -4.95 3.47
C TYR A 151 -6.25 -3.49 3.45
N ALA A 152 -7.12 -3.10 2.52
CA ALA A 152 -7.42 -1.69 2.23
C ALA A 152 -7.89 -0.92 3.47
N HIS A 153 -8.93 -1.41 4.20
CA HIS A 153 -9.49 -0.70 5.37
C HIS A 153 -8.64 -0.81 6.65
N MET A 154 -7.67 -1.72 6.66
CA MET A 154 -6.77 -1.90 7.80
C MET A 154 -5.43 -1.21 7.53
N GLY A 155 -4.45 -1.96 7.03
CA GLY A 155 -3.09 -1.49 6.90
C GLY A 155 -2.94 -0.30 5.96
N CYS A 156 -3.58 -0.33 4.80
CA CYS A 156 -3.46 0.73 3.80
C CYS A 156 -4.12 2.04 4.29
N MET A 157 -5.39 1.99 4.71
CA MET A 157 -6.11 3.16 5.21
C MET A 157 -5.44 3.75 6.46
N LEU A 158 -5.04 2.92 7.42
CA LEU A 158 -4.39 3.41 8.65
C LEU A 158 -2.99 3.96 8.38
N SER A 159 -2.26 3.41 7.40
CA SER A 159 -1.00 4.01 6.96
C SER A 159 -1.21 5.35 6.27
N ALA A 160 -2.24 5.48 5.44
CA ALA A 160 -2.61 6.76 4.84
C ALA A 160 -3.03 7.80 5.89
N ALA A 161 -3.84 7.40 6.87
CA ALA A 161 -4.25 8.28 7.97
C ALA A 161 -3.05 8.73 8.82
N GLU A 162 -2.10 7.85 9.10
CA GLU A 162 -0.90 8.19 9.86
C GLU A 162 0.08 9.02 9.05
N ALA A 163 0.21 8.79 7.73
CA ALA A 163 0.96 9.68 6.84
C ALA A 163 0.42 11.11 6.94
N PHE A 164 -0.90 11.30 6.81
CA PHE A 164 -1.56 12.59 6.99
C PHE A 164 -1.23 13.25 8.34
N MET A 165 -1.28 12.50 9.44
CA MET A 165 -0.93 13.01 10.78
C MET A 165 0.56 13.36 10.94
N ASN A 166 1.41 12.92 10.00
CA ASN A 166 2.83 13.27 9.92
C ASN A 166 3.14 14.32 8.86
N ASP A 167 2.14 15.02 8.33
CA ASP A 167 2.25 16.02 7.25
C ASP A 167 2.81 15.44 5.94
N ILE A 168 2.61 14.15 5.69
CA ILE A 168 2.93 13.47 4.44
C ILE A 168 1.62 13.32 3.67
N HIS A 169 1.57 13.73 2.40
CA HIS A 169 0.37 13.67 1.54
C HIS A 169 0.11 12.22 1.09
N PRO A 170 -0.91 11.51 1.60
CA PRO A 170 -1.17 10.16 1.15
C PRO A 170 -2.06 10.14 -0.09
N PHE A 171 -1.73 9.22 -1.00
CA PHE A 171 -2.48 8.87 -2.20
C PHE A 171 -2.81 7.38 -2.16
N LEU A 172 -4.07 7.02 -1.93
CA LEU A 172 -4.52 5.62 -1.96
C LEU A 172 -4.83 5.24 -3.41
N ALA A 173 -4.12 4.24 -3.93
CA ALA A 173 -4.38 3.69 -5.26
C ALA A 173 -5.59 2.75 -5.19
N HIS A 174 -6.78 3.28 -5.54
CA HIS A 174 -8.06 2.59 -5.35
C HIS A 174 -8.10 1.18 -5.95
N ASP A 175 -7.60 1.02 -7.16
CA ASP A 175 -7.58 -0.23 -7.91
C ASP A 175 -6.27 -1.03 -7.76
N ALA A 176 -5.41 -0.60 -6.84
CA ALA A 176 -4.18 -1.28 -6.43
C ALA A 176 -4.19 -1.64 -4.92
N VAL A 177 -5.37 -1.64 -4.31
CA VAL A 177 -5.62 -2.21 -2.97
C VAL A 177 -6.74 -3.25 -3.05
N ALA A 178 -6.81 -4.16 -2.07
CA ALA A 178 -7.91 -5.10 -1.93
C ALA A 178 -8.23 -5.37 -0.45
N ASP A 179 -9.41 -5.96 -0.21
CA ASP A 179 -9.89 -6.20 1.14
C ASP A 179 -10.64 -7.52 1.26
N PHE A 180 -11.17 -7.85 2.44
CA PHE A 180 -11.98 -9.04 2.69
C PHE A 180 -13.30 -9.01 1.93
N SER A 181 -13.82 -7.82 1.64
CA SER A 181 -15.04 -7.60 0.90
C SER A 181 -15.03 -6.29 0.12
N ARG A 182 -15.94 -6.18 -0.86
CA ARG A 182 -16.17 -4.93 -1.59
C ARG A 182 -16.55 -3.78 -0.65
N GLU A 183 -17.32 -4.06 0.40
CA GLU A 183 -17.75 -3.05 1.37
C GLU A 183 -16.56 -2.46 2.13
N GLU A 184 -15.68 -3.31 2.65
CA GLU A 184 -14.48 -2.88 3.38
C GLU A 184 -13.49 -2.14 2.48
N HIS A 185 -13.34 -2.57 1.22
CA HIS A 185 -12.58 -1.84 0.22
C HIS A 185 -13.11 -0.41 0.03
N LEU A 186 -14.43 -0.24 -0.10
CA LEU A 186 -15.07 1.06 -0.24
C LEU A 186 -14.97 1.91 1.03
N ILE A 187 -15.00 1.30 2.23
CA ILE A 187 -14.76 2.00 3.50
C ILE A 187 -13.40 2.70 3.47
N ALA A 188 -12.34 1.97 3.07
CA ALA A 188 -10.99 2.52 2.97
C ALA A 188 -10.93 3.74 2.03
N SER A 189 -11.47 3.60 0.84
CA SER A 189 -11.44 4.64 -0.19
C SER A 189 -12.26 5.87 0.22
N LYS A 190 -13.49 5.66 0.70
CA LYS A 190 -14.36 6.76 1.15
C LYS A 190 -13.78 7.52 2.35
N TYR A 191 -13.21 6.78 3.31
CA TYR A 191 -12.57 7.41 4.46
C TYR A 191 -11.36 8.24 4.02
N THR A 192 -10.46 7.65 3.23
CA THR A 192 -9.25 8.34 2.77
C THR A 192 -9.60 9.61 1.98
N ALA A 193 -10.47 9.51 0.97
CA ALA A 193 -10.88 10.65 0.15
C ALA A 193 -11.46 11.82 0.94
N ARG A 194 -12.21 11.51 2.00
CA ARG A 194 -12.96 12.51 2.77
C ARG A 194 -12.23 13.04 4.00
N ARG A 195 -11.19 12.34 4.50
CA ARG A 195 -10.61 12.62 5.82
C ARG A 195 -9.11 12.85 5.84
N CYS A 196 -8.33 12.18 5.00
CA CYS A 196 -6.89 12.22 5.17
C CYS A 196 -6.06 12.21 3.88
N GLY A 197 -6.63 11.97 2.67
CA GLY A 197 -5.79 11.84 1.47
C GLY A 197 -6.54 12.03 0.17
N MET A 198 -5.83 11.74 -0.91
CA MET A 198 -6.39 11.58 -2.26
C MET A 198 -6.61 10.11 -2.56
N VAL A 199 -7.67 9.80 -3.29
CA VAL A 199 -7.95 8.47 -3.83
C VAL A 199 -7.98 8.60 -5.35
N LEU A 200 -7.11 7.87 -6.03
CA LEU A 200 -6.96 7.91 -7.49
C LEU A 200 -6.92 6.48 -8.03
N GLY A 201 -7.29 6.30 -9.28
CA GLY A 201 -7.02 5.09 -10.03
C GLY A 201 -5.58 5.04 -10.52
N THR A 202 -5.07 3.83 -10.77
CA THR A 202 -3.71 3.60 -11.26
C THR A 202 -3.38 4.37 -12.52
N ASP A 203 -4.30 4.41 -13.51
CA ASP A 203 -4.07 5.13 -14.76
C ASP A 203 -3.89 6.64 -14.54
N GLU A 204 -4.67 7.23 -13.63
CA GLU A 204 -4.52 8.64 -13.28
C GLU A 204 -3.19 8.90 -12.56
N MET A 205 -2.80 8.05 -11.61
CA MET A 205 -1.49 8.15 -10.94
C MET A 205 -0.35 8.07 -11.95
N LEU A 206 -0.38 7.11 -12.88
CA LEU A 206 0.63 6.96 -13.93
C LEU A 206 0.69 8.19 -14.87
N SER A 207 -0.46 8.82 -15.14
CA SER A 207 -0.51 10.05 -15.93
C SER A 207 0.14 11.25 -15.24
N GLN A 208 0.12 11.28 -13.90
CA GLN A 208 0.75 12.32 -13.09
C GLN A 208 2.25 12.04 -12.85
N LEU A 209 2.65 10.78 -12.76
CA LEU A 209 4.04 10.35 -12.62
C LEU A 209 4.75 10.39 -13.98
N GLN A 210 5.08 11.59 -14.43
CA GLN A 210 5.83 11.83 -15.66
C GLN A 210 7.23 12.38 -15.32
N PRO A 211 8.24 12.14 -16.20
CA PRO A 211 9.56 12.75 -15.99
C PRO A 211 9.44 14.24 -15.81
N SER A 212 10.15 14.80 -14.83
CA SER A 212 10.24 16.25 -14.66
C SER A 212 10.80 16.85 -15.97
N VAL A 213 10.05 17.73 -16.62
CA VAL A 213 10.53 18.44 -17.81
C VAL A 213 11.63 19.38 -17.32
N VAL A 214 12.90 19.00 -17.51
CA VAL A 214 14.00 19.92 -17.32
C VAL A 214 13.86 20.99 -18.40
N THR A 215 13.21 22.10 -18.06
CA THR A 215 13.31 23.32 -18.86
C THR A 215 14.76 23.77 -18.76
N SER A 216 15.57 23.40 -19.76
CA SER A 216 16.89 23.99 -19.96
C SER A 216 16.64 25.47 -20.24
N GLY A 217 16.74 26.27 -19.19
CA GLY A 217 16.79 27.71 -19.31
C GLY A 217 18.02 28.11 -20.13
N ALA A 218 17.78 28.74 -21.25
CA ALA A 218 18.77 29.38 -22.10
C ALA A 218 19.34 30.62 -21.40
#